data_6128e4b0e5a3e9c2dd6b504f5715c3e4
#
_entry.id   6128e4b0e5a3e9c2dd6b504f5715c3e4
#
_cell.length_a   1.000
_cell.length_b   1.000
_cell.length_c   1.000
_cell.angle_alpha   90.00
_cell.angle_beta   90.00
_cell.angle_gamma   90.00
#
_symmetry.space_group_name_H-M   'P 1'
#
loop_
_entity.id
_entity.type
_entity.pdbx_description
1 polymer ?
#
loop_
_entity_poly.entity_id
_entity_poly.type
_entity_poly.pdbx_seq_one_letter_code
_entity_poly.pdbx_strand_id
1 'polypeptide(L)'
;MLISMARRCSTLGPRLLRPYRGGALRAAALHAATDDAASIYAIPERDVDEAAVHQLVERHVAQHATYLNKRPIAKHTAAAFQTASEFARSRTAPLIIDAGCGTGRSTLKLAERYPDSTVIGVDRSEARLSKGRRVPANALLLRAELGDFWRLLNDSELTVEETFLLYPNPYPKTKMLKQRFQGHASLPSLLHACGRRLTIRASWRTYLEEFRLAASKAGELGIRPDLVSKGPYELSEPEGLTLFERKYAKAGVPVYELVLKCE
;
A
#
# COMPACT_ATOMS: atom_id res chain seq x y z
N MET A 1 42.73 -58.72 26.36
CA MET A 1 42.79 -58.21 27.74
C MET A 1 41.57 -57.29 27.89
N LEU A 2 40.41 -57.83 28.36
CA LEU A 2 39.96 -57.83 29.75
C LEU A 2 40.18 -56.49 30.43
N ILE A 3 39.12 -55.75 30.78
CA ILE A 3 38.33 -55.93 32.00
C ILE A 3 37.01 -55.17 31.93
N SER A 4 35.95 -55.86 32.20
CA SER A 4 34.62 -55.59 32.69
C SER A 4 34.60 -54.63 33.90
N MET A 5 33.61 -53.74 33.99
CA MET A 5 32.95 -53.47 35.24
C MET A 5 31.52 -52.91 35.02
N ALA A 6 30.59 -53.78 35.33
CA ALA A 6 29.19 -53.45 35.58
C ALA A 6 29.03 -52.81 36.96
N ARG A 7 28.22 -51.72 37.10
CA ARG A 7 27.56 -51.37 38.36
C ARG A 7 26.20 -50.71 38.12
N ARG A 8 25.21 -51.45 38.48
CA ARG A 8 24.07 -51.23 39.41
C ARG A 8 23.02 -50.18 38.99
N CYS A 9 21.91 -50.73 38.66
CA CYS A 9 20.56 -50.23 38.74
C CYS A 9 20.23 -49.63 40.12
N SER A 10 19.67 -48.45 40.18
CA SER A 10 18.88 -47.97 41.29
C SER A 10 17.57 -47.39 40.79
N THR A 11 16.51 -48.11 41.15
CA THR A 11 15.10 -47.83 40.99
C THR A 11 14.71 -46.53 41.72
N LEU A 12 14.19 -45.56 40.99
CA LEU A 12 13.41 -44.45 41.54
C LEU A 12 12.03 -44.49 40.92
N GLY A 13 11.02 -44.64 41.77
CA GLY A 13 9.61 -44.81 41.46
C GLY A 13 8.97 -43.58 40.80
N PRO A 14 7.73 -43.74 40.27
CA PRO A 14 7.07 -42.70 39.47
C PRO A 14 6.68 -41.50 40.30
N ARG A 15 7.28 -40.35 40.06
CA ARG A 15 6.78 -39.06 40.56
C ARG A 15 5.55 -38.67 39.76
N LEU A 16 4.40 -38.64 40.41
CA LEU A 16 3.16 -38.05 39.92
C LEU A 16 3.41 -36.56 39.54
N LEU A 17 3.39 -36.27 38.25
CA LEU A 17 3.36 -34.94 37.72
C LEU A 17 2.00 -34.31 38.03
N ARG A 18 1.97 -33.30 38.90
CA ARG A 18 0.78 -32.44 39.09
C ARG A 18 0.46 -31.72 37.79
N PRO A 19 -0.83 -31.58 37.37
CA PRO A 19 -1.20 -30.84 36.18
C PRO A 19 -0.88 -29.34 36.37
N TYR A 20 -0.15 -28.79 35.44
CA TYR A 20 0.21 -27.38 35.35
C TYR A 20 -1.04 -26.53 35.04
N ARG A 21 -1.60 -25.89 36.09
CA ARG A 21 -2.70 -24.91 35.93
C ARG A 21 -2.16 -23.56 35.43
N GLY A 22 -1.71 -23.47 34.18
CA GLY A 22 -1.12 -22.23 33.66
C GLY A 22 -1.54 -21.88 32.22
N GLY A 23 -2.23 -22.78 31.52
CA GLY A 23 -2.56 -22.58 30.12
C GLY A 23 -3.64 -21.52 29.83
N ALA A 24 -4.66 -21.47 30.67
CA ALA A 24 -5.80 -20.58 30.44
C ALA A 24 -5.48 -19.10 30.70
N LEU A 25 -4.67 -18.81 31.72
CA LEU A 25 -4.24 -17.43 32.03
C LEU A 25 -3.27 -16.84 30.98
N ARG A 26 -2.42 -17.67 30.37
CA ARG A 26 -1.54 -17.21 29.29
C ARG A 26 -2.29 -16.96 27.97
N ALA A 27 -3.28 -17.76 27.65
CA ALA A 27 -4.13 -17.55 26.47
C ALA A 27 -4.98 -16.27 26.60
N ALA A 28 -5.58 -16.05 27.77
CA ALA A 28 -6.33 -14.82 28.06
C ALA A 28 -5.44 -13.56 28.07
N ALA A 29 -4.22 -13.64 28.60
CA ALA A 29 -3.27 -12.51 28.58
C ALA A 29 -2.72 -12.24 27.17
N LEU A 30 -2.58 -13.26 26.31
CA LEU A 30 -2.20 -13.09 24.91
C LEU A 30 -3.33 -12.44 24.10
N HIS A 31 -4.60 -12.81 24.34
CA HIS A 31 -5.77 -12.19 23.71
C HIS A 31 -5.94 -10.74 24.16
N ALA A 32 -5.84 -10.45 25.45
CA ALA A 32 -5.93 -9.10 25.97
C ALA A 32 -4.79 -8.19 25.45
N ALA A 33 -3.57 -8.72 25.27
CA ALA A 33 -2.46 -7.97 24.69
C ALA A 33 -2.62 -7.74 23.18
N THR A 34 -3.34 -8.61 22.46
CA THR A 34 -3.66 -8.44 21.04
C THR A 34 -4.77 -7.42 20.83
N ASP A 35 -5.79 -7.40 21.69
CA ASP A 35 -6.89 -6.42 21.63
C ASP A 35 -6.39 -4.99 21.91
N ASP A 36 -5.47 -4.82 22.85
CA ASP A 36 -4.85 -3.53 23.16
C ASP A 36 -3.93 -3.05 22.02
N ALA A 37 -3.18 -3.96 21.39
CA ALA A 37 -2.35 -3.65 20.23
C ALA A 37 -3.17 -3.31 18.99
N ALA A 38 -4.31 -3.98 18.76
CA ALA A 38 -5.22 -3.67 17.67
C ALA A 38 -5.84 -2.28 17.84
N SER A 39 -6.22 -1.89 19.06
CA SER A 39 -6.84 -0.60 19.35
C SER A 39 -5.93 0.59 19.05
N ILE A 40 -4.61 0.44 19.18
CA ILE A 40 -3.62 1.49 18.88
C ILE A 40 -3.54 1.81 17.37
N TYR A 41 -3.82 0.83 16.51
CA TYR A 41 -3.70 0.98 15.06
C TYR A 41 -5.05 1.08 14.33
N ALA A 42 -6.14 0.69 14.98
CA ALA A 42 -7.47 0.73 14.38
C ALA A 42 -7.97 2.17 14.27
N ILE A 43 -8.37 2.54 13.06
CA ILE A 43 -9.13 3.78 12.83
C ILE A 43 -10.60 3.38 12.90
N PRO A 44 -11.43 4.03 13.76
CA PRO A 44 -12.85 3.71 13.82
C PRO A 44 -13.51 3.84 12.45
N GLU A 45 -14.22 2.81 12.05
CA GLU A 45 -15.03 2.86 10.83
C GLU A 45 -16.15 3.88 11.01
N ARG A 46 -16.56 4.46 9.90
CA ARG A 46 -17.66 5.43 9.85
C ARG A 46 -18.38 5.30 8.52
N ASP A 47 -19.57 5.81 8.45
CA ASP A 47 -20.32 5.94 7.22
C ASP A 47 -19.60 6.87 6.24
N VAL A 48 -19.65 6.52 4.97
CA VAL A 48 -19.10 7.36 3.91
C VAL A 48 -20.08 8.50 3.61
N ASP A 49 -19.57 9.72 3.59
CA ASP A 49 -20.32 10.87 3.08
C ASP A 49 -20.20 10.90 1.56
N GLU A 50 -21.07 10.14 0.90
CA GLU A 50 -21.09 9.99 -0.57
C GLU A 50 -21.27 11.34 -1.26
N ALA A 51 -22.16 12.19 -0.75
CA ALA A 51 -22.41 13.50 -1.33
C ALA A 51 -21.15 14.39 -1.29
N ALA A 52 -20.41 14.37 -0.17
CA ALA A 52 -19.17 15.11 -0.07
C ALA A 52 -18.08 14.57 -1.01
N VAL A 53 -17.98 13.26 -1.18
CA VAL A 53 -17.06 12.63 -2.14
C VAL A 53 -17.42 13.06 -3.56
N HIS A 54 -18.68 12.91 -3.98
CA HIS A 54 -19.14 13.27 -5.33
C HIS A 54 -18.90 14.75 -5.65
N GLN A 55 -19.27 15.65 -4.73
CA GLN A 55 -19.06 17.09 -4.91
C GLN A 55 -17.58 17.45 -5.11
N LEU A 56 -16.68 16.79 -4.37
CA LEU A 56 -15.24 17.01 -4.55
C LEU A 56 -14.77 16.51 -5.92
N VAL A 57 -15.20 15.33 -6.35
CA VAL A 57 -14.84 14.76 -7.65
C VAL A 57 -15.33 15.63 -8.78
N GLU A 58 -16.61 16.03 -8.77
CA GLU A 58 -17.21 16.92 -9.78
C GLU A 58 -16.41 18.22 -9.92
N ARG A 59 -16.08 18.87 -8.80
CA ARG A 59 -15.26 20.08 -8.79
C ARG A 59 -13.87 19.84 -9.37
N HIS A 60 -13.21 18.74 -8.98
CA HIS A 60 -11.85 18.47 -9.44
C HIS A 60 -11.79 18.07 -10.90
N VAL A 61 -12.78 17.35 -11.42
CA VAL A 61 -12.90 17.07 -12.84
C VAL A 61 -13.14 18.34 -13.64
N ALA A 62 -14.13 19.15 -13.22
CA ALA A 62 -14.46 20.43 -13.90
C ALA A 62 -13.28 21.42 -13.89
N GLN A 63 -12.45 21.41 -12.84
CA GLN A 63 -11.31 22.34 -12.69
C GLN A 63 -9.97 21.71 -13.07
N HIS A 64 -9.93 20.53 -13.64
CA HIS A 64 -8.68 19.78 -13.85
C HIS A 64 -7.70 20.53 -14.76
N ALA A 65 -8.14 21.04 -15.88
CA ALA A 65 -7.30 21.83 -16.78
C ALA A 65 -6.70 23.08 -16.08
N THR A 66 -7.51 23.74 -15.26
CA THR A 66 -7.05 24.91 -14.47
C THR A 66 -6.01 24.46 -13.41
N TYR A 67 -6.21 23.32 -12.77
CA TYR A 67 -5.25 22.75 -11.81
C TYR A 67 -3.91 22.44 -12.49
N LEU A 68 -3.93 21.81 -13.67
CA LEU A 68 -2.72 21.51 -14.44
C LEU A 68 -1.95 22.80 -14.83
N ASN A 69 -2.65 23.83 -15.28
CA ASN A 69 -2.04 25.08 -15.76
C ASN A 69 -1.48 25.95 -14.63
N LYS A 70 -2.10 25.96 -13.44
CA LYS A 70 -1.72 26.85 -12.34
C LYS A 70 -0.61 26.30 -11.44
N ARG A 71 -0.33 25.00 -11.51
CA ARG A 71 0.66 24.37 -10.63
C ARG A 71 1.91 23.96 -11.42
N PRO A 72 3.02 24.70 -11.31
CA PRO A 72 4.26 24.32 -11.97
C PRO A 72 4.78 22.99 -11.41
N ILE A 73 5.36 22.18 -12.29
CA ILE A 73 6.04 20.93 -11.88
C ILE A 73 7.28 21.28 -11.04
N ALA A 74 7.43 20.64 -9.91
CA ALA A 74 8.60 20.80 -9.07
C ALA A 74 9.87 20.29 -9.79
N LYS A 75 10.93 21.10 -9.81
CA LYS A 75 12.18 20.79 -10.55
C LYS A 75 12.76 19.43 -10.20
N HIS A 76 12.78 19.06 -8.90
CA HIS A 76 13.26 17.75 -8.48
C HIS A 76 12.39 16.61 -8.97
N THR A 77 11.06 16.80 -9.10
CA THR A 77 10.14 15.80 -9.67
C THR A 77 10.36 15.66 -11.17
N ALA A 78 10.58 16.75 -11.90
CA ALA A 78 10.89 16.70 -13.33
C ALA A 78 12.18 15.91 -13.59
N ALA A 79 13.25 16.20 -12.83
CA ALA A 79 14.52 15.47 -12.94
C ALA A 79 14.37 13.99 -12.58
N ALA A 80 13.63 13.67 -11.50
CA ALA A 80 13.34 12.29 -11.12
C ALA A 80 12.53 11.56 -12.19
N PHE A 81 11.56 12.22 -12.83
CA PHE A 81 10.78 11.63 -13.91
C PHE A 81 11.63 11.36 -15.16
N GLN A 82 12.57 12.21 -15.50
CA GLN A 82 13.53 11.93 -16.58
C GLN A 82 14.29 10.63 -16.31
N THR A 83 14.85 10.49 -15.10
CA THR A 83 15.54 9.24 -14.68
C THR A 83 14.61 8.02 -14.75
N ALA A 84 13.35 8.18 -14.33
CA ALA A 84 12.32 7.12 -14.43
C ALA A 84 12.09 6.70 -15.88
N SER A 85 11.96 7.67 -16.77
CA SER A 85 11.70 7.44 -18.21
C SER A 85 12.85 6.74 -18.89
N GLU A 86 14.09 7.16 -18.63
CA GLU A 86 15.29 6.52 -19.14
C GLU A 86 15.38 5.07 -18.66
N PHE A 87 15.16 4.83 -17.36
CA PHE A 87 15.17 3.50 -16.78
C PHE A 87 14.08 2.60 -17.38
N ALA A 88 12.85 3.08 -17.52
CA ALA A 88 11.76 2.30 -18.10
C ALA A 88 12.01 1.96 -19.56
N ARG A 89 12.45 2.94 -20.38
CA ARG A 89 12.77 2.72 -21.82
C ARG A 89 13.93 1.78 -22.05
N SER A 90 14.91 1.75 -21.16
CA SER A 90 16.07 0.85 -21.28
C SER A 90 15.71 -0.64 -21.11
N ARG A 91 14.50 -0.97 -20.67
CA ARG A 91 14.14 -2.33 -20.23
C ARG A 91 13.08 -3.05 -21.06
N THR A 92 12.35 -2.42 -21.91
CA THR A 92 11.29 -3.04 -22.76
C THR A 92 10.41 -4.05 -21.98
N ALA A 93 10.03 -3.70 -20.76
CA ALA A 93 9.29 -4.57 -19.83
C ALA A 93 8.06 -3.84 -19.30
N PRO A 94 6.99 -4.56 -18.86
CA PRO A 94 5.83 -3.95 -18.24
C PRO A 94 6.24 -3.03 -17.07
N LEU A 95 5.66 -1.83 -17.01
CA LEU A 95 5.98 -0.84 -15.99
C LEU A 95 5.00 -0.93 -14.83
N ILE A 96 5.53 -1.10 -13.62
CA ILE A 96 4.78 -1.09 -12.36
C ILE A 96 5.21 0.13 -11.56
N ILE A 97 4.23 0.88 -11.04
CA ILE A 97 4.46 2.03 -10.16
C ILE A 97 4.07 1.70 -8.72
N ASP A 98 4.98 1.87 -7.79
CA ASP A 98 4.72 1.82 -6.33
C ASP A 98 4.61 3.25 -5.80
N ALA A 99 3.37 3.75 -5.75
CA ALA A 99 3.07 5.15 -5.42
C ALA A 99 3.06 5.36 -3.90
N GLY A 100 3.96 6.19 -3.40
CA GLY A 100 4.15 6.42 -1.96
C GLY A 100 4.94 5.30 -1.28
N CYS A 101 5.96 4.77 -1.94
CA CYS A 101 6.73 3.59 -1.54
C CYS A 101 7.45 3.69 -0.17
N GLY A 102 7.47 4.87 0.43
CA GLY A 102 8.08 5.11 1.75
C GLY A 102 9.58 4.78 1.75
N THR A 103 9.95 3.71 2.45
CA THR A 103 11.35 3.24 2.52
C THR A 103 11.76 2.33 1.35
N GLY A 104 10.92 2.19 0.34
CA GLY A 104 11.13 1.34 -0.83
C GLY A 104 10.92 -0.16 -0.58
N ARG A 105 10.49 -0.58 0.62
CA ARG A 105 10.33 -2.01 0.91
C ARG A 105 9.33 -2.70 0.00
N SER A 106 8.18 -2.07 -0.24
CA SER A 106 7.16 -2.58 -1.17
C SER A 106 7.71 -2.68 -2.58
N THR A 107 8.41 -1.65 -3.05
CA THR A 107 9.06 -1.65 -4.37
C THR A 107 9.98 -2.84 -4.56
N LEU A 108 10.84 -3.15 -3.56
CA LEU A 108 11.75 -4.29 -3.64
C LEU A 108 10.99 -5.62 -3.70
N LYS A 109 9.95 -5.78 -2.88
CA LYS A 109 9.12 -6.98 -2.90
C LYS A 109 8.30 -7.14 -4.19
N LEU A 110 7.81 -6.04 -4.74
CA LEU A 110 7.15 -6.04 -6.04
C LEU A 110 8.15 -6.42 -7.15
N ALA A 111 9.39 -5.94 -7.09
CA ALA A 111 10.43 -6.32 -8.04
C ALA A 111 10.80 -7.81 -7.96
N GLU A 112 10.81 -8.38 -6.76
CA GLU A 112 10.99 -9.82 -6.55
C GLU A 112 9.80 -10.63 -7.09
N ARG A 113 8.56 -10.13 -6.89
CA ARG A 113 7.32 -10.77 -7.34
C ARG A 113 7.13 -10.72 -8.86
N TYR A 114 7.58 -9.63 -9.48
CA TYR A 114 7.46 -9.36 -10.91
C TYR A 114 8.85 -9.23 -11.56
N PRO A 115 9.63 -10.32 -11.64
CA PRO A 115 11.03 -10.27 -12.11
C PRO A 115 11.17 -9.78 -13.55
N ASP A 116 10.15 -10.01 -14.39
CA ASP A 116 10.10 -9.61 -15.80
C ASP A 116 9.51 -8.20 -16.01
N SER A 117 9.22 -7.47 -14.93
CA SER A 117 8.68 -6.11 -14.98
C SER A 117 9.69 -5.09 -14.50
N THR A 118 9.53 -3.85 -14.92
CA THR A 118 10.24 -2.68 -14.36
C THR A 118 9.41 -2.10 -13.23
N VAL A 119 9.97 -1.98 -12.03
CA VAL A 119 9.25 -1.46 -10.86
C VAL A 119 9.85 -0.13 -10.41
N ILE A 120 9.04 0.93 -10.40
CA ILE A 120 9.48 2.26 -9.96
C ILE A 120 8.73 2.66 -8.69
N GLY A 121 9.47 2.79 -7.60
CA GLY A 121 8.97 3.31 -6.32
C GLY A 121 9.16 4.82 -6.22
N VAL A 122 8.07 5.52 -5.93
CA VAL A 122 8.06 6.99 -5.82
C VAL A 122 7.63 7.40 -4.43
N ASP A 123 8.41 8.23 -3.75
CA ASP A 123 8.03 8.86 -2.48
C ASP A 123 8.58 10.29 -2.39
N ARG A 124 7.86 11.18 -1.73
CA ARG A 124 8.30 12.57 -1.54
C ARG A 124 9.41 12.74 -0.49
N SER A 125 9.58 11.76 0.39
CA SER A 125 10.47 11.85 1.55
C SER A 125 11.84 11.24 1.26
N GLU A 126 12.82 12.11 1.04
CA GLU A 126 14.22 11.74 0.92
C GLU A 126 14.72 10.93 2.14
N ALA A 127 14.36 11.37 3.35
CA ALA A 127 14.75 10.68 4.59
C ALA A 127 14.20 9.25 4.72
N ARG A 128 13.10 8.92 4.03
CA ARG A 128 12.60 7.55 3.94
C ARG A 128 13.36 6.72 2.91
N LEU A 129 13.61 7.30 1.75
CA LEU A 129 14.30 6.64 0.63
C LEU A 129 15.78 6.38 0.93
N SER A 130 16.44 7.27 1.68
CA SER A 130 17.87 7.16 2.03
C SER A 130 18.23 6.05 3.01
N LYS A 131 17.26 5.24 3.47
CA LYS A 131 17.51 4.13 4.40
C LYS A 131 18.28 2.94 3.82
N GLY A 132 19.00 3.15 2.75
CA GLY A 132 20.01 2.31 2.11
C GLY A 132 19.62 0.83 2.02
N ARG A 133 19.08 0.42 0.87
CA ARG A 133 18.79 -0.99 0.57
C ARG A 133 19.44 -1.35 -0.75
N ARG A 134 19.86 -2.59 -0.89
CA ARG A 134 20.23 -3.11 -2.21
C ARG A 134 18.97 -3.16 -3.07
N VAL A 135 18.94 -2.35 -4.11
CA VAL A 135 17.83 -2.29 -5.06
C VAL A 135 18.07 -3.32 -6.16
N PRO A 136 17.10 -4.21 -6.47
CA PRO A 136 17.21 -5.14 -7.61
C PRO A 136 17.39 -4.40 -8.94
N ALA A 137 18.01 -5.07 -9.92
CA ALA A 137 18.29 -4.47 -11.22
C ALA A 137 17.03 -4.03 -11.99
N ASN A 138 15.86 -4.62 -11.70
CA ASN A 138 14.58 -4.27 -12.30
C ASN A 138 13.80 -3.24 -11.48
N ALA A 139 14.39 -2.63 -10.44
CA ALA A 139 13.73 -1.65 -9.61
C ALA A 139 14.48 -0.32 -9.54
N LEU A 140 13.75 0.76 -9.32
CA LEU A 140 14.27 2.11 -9.12
C LEU A 140 13.48 2.82 -8.02
N LEU A 141 14.17 3.54 -7.13
CA LEU A 141 13.56 4.36 -6.09
C LEU A 141 13.81 5.84 -6.37
N LEU A 142 12.76 6.65 -6.38
CA LEU A 142 12.84 8.06 -6.76
C LEU A 142 12.15 8.96 -5.75
N ARG A 143 12.77 10.12 -5.53
CA ARG A 143 12.14 11.21 -4.78
C ARG A 143 11.35 12.09 -5.73
N ALA A 144 10.01 12.05 -5.63
CA ALA A 144 9.13 12.91 -6.39
C ALA A 144 7.81 13.18 -5.63
N GLU A 145 7.13 14.25 -6.01
CA GLU A 145 5.77 14.55 -5.60
C GLU A 145 4.81 13.82 -6.53
N LEU A 146 3.91 12.99 -5.99
CA LEU A 146 3.09 12.08 -6.79
C LEU A 146 2.13 12.79 -7.76
N GLY A 147 1.51 13.90 -7.34
CA GLY A 147 0.62 14.65 -8.22
C GLY A 147 1.33 15.21 -9.46
N ASP A 148 2.56 15.69 -9.30
CA ASP A 148 3.40 16.14 -10.41
C ASP A 148 3.92 14.95 -11.23
N PHE A 149 4.27 13.83 -10.57
CA PHE A 149 4.74 12.62 -11.26
C PHE A 149 3.66 12.02 -12.17
N TRP A 150 2.41 11.94 -11.70
CA TRP A 150 1.28 11.46 -12.52
C TRP A 150 1.01 12.38 -13.72
N ARG A 151 1.13 13.69 -13.56
CA ARG A 151 1.00 14.65 -14.68
C ARG A 151 2.05 14.37 -15.75
N LEU A 152 3.32 14.25 -15.35
CA LEU A 152 4.41 13.94 -16.27
C LEU A 152 4.23 12.56 -16.93
N LEU A 153 3.70 11.59 -16.19
CA LEU A 153 3.43 10.26 -16.71
C LEU A 153 2.32 10.30 -17.77
N ASN A 154 1.26 11.08 -17.54
CA ASN A 154 0.19 11.28 -18.51
C ASN A 154 0.64 12.01 -19.79
N ASP A 155 1.64 12.88 -19.67
CA ASP A 155 2.23 13.62 -20.80
C ASP A 155 3.32 12.82 -21.53
N SER A 156 3.62 11.59 -21.07
CA SER A 156 4.67 10.72 -21.61
C SER A 156 4.11 9.58 -22.45
N GLU A 157 4.99 8.91 -23.21
CA GLU A 157 4.68 7.69 -23.97
C GLU A 157 4.80 6.40 -23.11
N LEU A 158 5.10 6.53 -21.81
CA LEU A 158 5.24 5.36 -20.95
C LEU A 158 3.89 4.73 -20.66
N THR A 159 3.78 3.43 -20.92
CA THR A 159 2.57 2.66 -20.60
C THR A 159 2.76 1.94 -19.27
N VAL A 160 1.91 2.25 -18.30
CA VAL A 160 1.87 1.59 -17.00
C VAL A 160 0.97 0.35 -17.07
N GLU A 161 1.45 -0.78 -16.60
CA GLU A 161 0.64 -1.98 -16.45
C GLU A 161 -0.15 -1.95 -15.15
N GLU A 162 0.52 -1.66 -14.02
CA GLU A 162 -0.12 -1.62 -12.70
C GLU A 162 0.48 -0.54 -11.81
N THR A 163 -0.39 0.10 -11.04
CA THR A 163 -0.01 1.01 -9.96
C THR A 163 -0.46 0.45 -8.61
N PHE A 164 0.45 0.42 -7.66
CA PHE A 164 0.18 0.10 -6.26
C PHE A 164 0.13 1.37 -5.43
N LEU A 165 -0.94 1.55 -4.64
CA LEU A 165 -1.11 2.61 -3.65
C LEU A 165 -1.32 1.95 -2.28
N LEU A 166 -0.23 1.73 -1.57
CA LEU A 166 -0.22 0.89 -0.37
C LEU A 166 -0.18 1.73 0.90
N TYR A 167 -1.23 1.62 1.72
CA TYR A 167 -1.35 2.29 3.03
C TYR A 167 -1.13 3.81 2.95
N PRO A 168 -1.85 4.51 2.07
CA PRO A 168 -1.81 5.96 2.02
C PRO A 168 -2.22 6.55 3.37
N ASN A 169 -1.76 7.79 3.64
CA ASN A 169 -2.14 8.45 4.88
C ASN A 169 -3.68 8.58 4.96
N PRO A 170 -4.32 8.03 5.99
CA PRO A 170 -5.77 7.93 6.04
C PRO A 170 -6.47 9.28 6.29
N TYR A 171 -5.80 10.26 6.95
CA TYR A 171 -6.43 11.54 7.31
C TYR A 171 -7.86 11.35 7.86
N PRO A 172 -8.08 10.71 9.02
CA PRO A 172 -9.39 10.13 9.40
C PRO A 172 -10.48 11.17 9.66
N LYS A 173 -10.13 12.44 9.93
CA LYS A 173 -11.12 13.49 10.17
C LYS A 173 -11.88 13.83 8.88
N THR A 174 -13.21 13.99 8.93
CA THR A 174 -14.08 14.31 7.78
C THR A 174 -13.61 15.55 7.01
N LYS A 175 -13.24 16.63 7.72
CA LYS A 175 -12.72 17.87 7.13
C LYS A 175 -11.42 17.68 6.33
N MET A 176 -10.74 16.54 6.47
CA MET A 176 -9.49 16.21 5.77
C MET A 176 -9.71 15.37 4.51
N LEU A 177 -10.96 15.10 4.10
CA LEU A 177 -11.26 14.33 2.88
C LEU A 177 -10.47 14.83 1.67
N LYS A 178 -10.35 16.15 1.49
CA LYS A 178 -9.59 16.78 0.40
C LYS A 178 -8.06 16.51 0.43
N GLN A 179 -7.53 15.93 1.51
CA GLN A 179 -6.11 15.54 1.63
C GLN A 179 -5.88 14.07 1.27
N ARG A 180 -6.96 13.26 1.18
CA ARG A 180 -6.90 11.87 0.70
C ARG A 180 -6.83 11.87 -0.81
N PHE A 181 -6.21 10.86 -1.41
CA PHE A 181 -6.07 10.81 -2.87
C PHE A 181 -7.42 10.89 -3.61
N GLN A 182 -8.45 10.20 -3.10
CA GLN A 182 -9.79 10.22 -3.68
C GLN A 182 -10.51 11.58 -3.55
N GLY A 183 -10.12 12.42 -2.61
CA GLY A 183 -10.67 13.78 -2.46
C GLY A 183 -9.71 14.88 -2.90
N HIS A 184 -8.54 14.55 -3.45
CA HIS A 184 -7.52 15.52 -3.85
C HIS A 184 -7.67 15.92 -5.34
N ALA A 185 -7.27 17.15 -5.67
CA ALA A 185 -7.34 17.67 -7.03
C ALA A 185 -6.49 16.90 -8.06
N SER A 186 -5.57 16.06 -7.62
CA SER A 186 -4.79 15.17 -8.49
C SER A 186 -5.47 13.85 -8.81
N LEU A 187 -6.68 13.58 -8.32
CA LEU A 187 -7.39 12.34 -8.60
C LEU A 187 -7.53 12.05 -10.11
N PRO A 188 -7.97 13.01 -10.97
CA PRO A 188 -8.05 12.75 -12.41
C PRO A 188 -6.69 12.35 -13.00
N SER A 189 -5.60 13.03 -12.59
CA SER A 189 -4.24 12.68 -13.04
C SER A 189 -3.82 11.27 -12.59
N LEU A 190 -4.14 10.88 -11.36
CA LEU A 190 -3.87 9.53 -10.86
C LEU A 190 -4.62 8.47 -11.68
N LEU A 191 -5.93 8.66 -11.92
CA LEU A 191 -6.75 7.70 -12.64
C LEU A 191 -6.28 7.53 -14.10
N HIS A 192 -5.84 8.61 -14.77
CA HIS A 192 -5.24 8.50 -16.09
C HIS A 192 -3.88 7.80 -16.09
N ALA A 193 -3.04 8.07 -15.06
CA ALA A 193 -1.68 7.55 -14.95
C ALA A 193 -1.58 6.12 -14.40
N CYS A 194 -2.64 5.61 -13.76
CA CYS A 194 -2.55 4.36 -13.00
C CYS A 194 -2.35 3.09 -13.85
N GLY A 195 -2.49 3.20 -15.17
CA GLY A 195 -2.31 2.07 -16.07
C GLY A 195 -3.59 1.22 -16.22
N ARG A 196 -3.38 -0.07 -16.45
CA ARG A 196 -4.49 -1.04 -16.62
C ARG A 196 -5.10 -1.49 -15.30
N ARG A 197 -4.35 -1.34 -14.21
CA ARG A 197 -4.77 -1.75 -12.87
C ARG A 197 -4.24 -0.79 -11.81
N LEU A 198 -5.08 -0.45 -10.86
CA LEU A 198 -4.72 0.27 -9.63
C LEU A 198 -5.12 -0.58 -8.43
N THR A 199 -4.13 -1.04 -7.68
CA THR A 199 -4.32 -1.82 -6.46
C THR A 199 -4.09 -0.92 -5.25
N ILE A 200 -5.12 -0.78 -4.40
CA ILE A 200 -5.09 0.08 -3.22
C ILE A 200 -5.28 -0.79 -1.98
N ARG A 201 -4.39 -0.69 -0.99
CA ARG A 201 -4.53 -1.37 0.31
C ARG A 201 -4.58 -0.38 1.45
N ALA A 202 -5.45 -0.64 2.42
CA ALA A 202 -5.56 0.13 3.65
C ALA A 202 -6.07 -0.75 4.80
N SER A 203 -5.79 -0.33 6.04
CA SER A 203 -6.41 -0.93 7.24
C SER A 203 -7.75 -0.29 7.59
N TRP A 204 -8.14 0.77 6.91
CA TRP A 204 -9.39 1.49 7.11
C TRP A 204 -10.30 1.32 5.88
N ARG A 205 -11.35 0.52 6.04
CA ARG A 205 -12.28 0.17 4.97
C ARG A 205 -12.98 1.38 4.38
N THR A 206 -13.39 2.34 5.24
CA THR A 206 -14.01 3.61 4.80
C THR A 206 -13.16 4.34 3.74
N TYR A 207 -11.80 4.34 3.87
CA TYR A 207 -10.92 4.96 2.87
C TYR A 207 -11.10 4.35 1.48
N LEU A 208 -11.21 3.04 1.41
CA LEU A 208 -11.35 2.31 0.15
C LEU A 208 -12.76 2.46 -0.44
N GLU A 209 -13.79 2.50 0.40
CA GLU A 209 -15.16 2.77 -0.06
C GLU A 209 -15.30 4.20 -0.63
N GLU A 210 -14.72 5.20 0.04
CA GLU A 210 -14.64 6.56 -0.50
C GLU A 210 -13.89 6.59 -1.84
N PHE A 211 -12.80 5.81 -1.96
CA PHE A 211 -12.03 5.74 -3.21
C PHE A 211 -12.84 5.07 -4.33
N ARG A 212 -13.56 4.00 -4.04
CA ARG A 212 -14.46 3.32 -4.98
C ARG A 212 -15.52 4.27 -5.51
N LEU A 213 -16.20 5.00 -4.63
CA LEU A 213 -17.20 6.00 -5.01
C LEU A 213 -16.59 7.12 -5.86
N ALA A 214 -15.43 7.62 -5.48
CA ALA A 214 -14.74 8.68 -6.21
C ALA A 214 -14.32 8.23 -7.63
N ALA A 215 -13.83 6.99 -7.78
CA ALA A 215 -13.47 6.45 -9.08
C ALA A 215 -14.70 6.22 -9.97
N SER A 216 -15.80 5.68 -9.41
CA SER A 216 -17.08 5.53 -10.12
C SER A 216 -17.59 6.88 -10.62
N LYS A 217 -17.65 7.88 -9.73
CA LYS A 217 -18.10 9.23 -10.09
C LYS A 217 -17.21 9.90 -11.14
N ALA A 218 -15.91 9.71 -11.07
CA ALA A 218 -14.97 10.19 -12.08
C ALA A 218 -15.23 9.53 -13.45
N GLY A 219 -15.52 8.22 -13.46
CA GLY A 219 -15.92 7.47 -14.65
C GLY A 219 -17.20 8.01 -15.31
N GLU A 220 -18.23 8.30 -14.52
CA GLU A 220 -19.46 8.96 -14.97
C GLU A 220 -19.19 10.32 -15.66
N LEU A 221 -18.13 11.01 -15.22
CA LEU A 221 -17.71 12.31 -15.76
C LEU A 221 -16.68 12.17 -16.88
N GLY A 222 -16.43 10.97 -17.40
CA GLY A 222 -15.54 10.69 -18.53
C GLY A 222 -14.05 10.50 -18.17
N ILE A 223 -13.71 10.44 -16.88
CA ILE A 223 -12.34 10.16 -16.44
C ILE A 223 -12.18 8.64 -16.26
N ARG A 224 -11.56 7.97 -17.21
CA ARG A 224 -11.32 6.52 -17.19
C ARG A 224 -12.58 5.70 -16.89
N PRO A 225 -13.64 5.84 -17.71
CA PRO A 225 -14.89 5.08 -17.56
C PRO A 225 -14.70 3.56 -17.72
N ASP A 226 -13.56 3.14 -18.27
CA ASP A 226 -13.13 1.77 -18.45
C ASP A 226 -12.63 1.10 -17.16
N LEU A 227 -12.42 1.87 -16.08
CA LEU A 227 -11.96 1.32 -14.80
C LEU A 227 -13.14 0.82 -13.96
N VAL A 228 -13.21 -0.49 -13.80
CA VAL A 228 -14.22 -1.16 -12.97
C VAL A 228 -13.61 -1.57 -11.62
N SER A 229 -14.35 -1.28 -10.55
CA SER A 229 -13.90 -1.58 -9.18
C SER A 229 -14.23 -3.01 -8.75
N LYS A 230 -13.28 -3.66 -8.07
CA LYS A 230 -13.46 -4.93 -7.34
C LYS A 230 -13.04 -4.73 -5.89
N GLY A 231 -13.92 -5.04 -4.96
CA GLY A 231 -13.74 -4.79 -3.53
C GLY A 231 -14.44 -3.50 -3.08
N PRO A 232 -14.08 -2.96 -1.88
CA PRO A 232 -13.03 -3.50 -1.02
C PRO A 232 -13.42 -4.82 -0.35
N TYR A 233 -12.47 -5.74 -0.31
CA TYR A 233 -12.56 -7.01 0.42
C TYR A 233 -11.40 -7.16 1.39
N GLU A 234 -11.64 -7.90 2.48
CA GLU A 234 -10.62 -8.18 3.47
C GLU A 234 -9.61 -9.20 2.93
N LEU A 235 -8.33 -8.96 3.16
CA LEU A 235 -7.27 -9.90 2.82
C LEU A 235 -7.10 -10.89 3.98
N SER A 236 -7.38 -12.18 3.74
CA SER A 236 -7.20 -13.24 4.73
C SER A 236 -5.72 -13.44 5.11
N GLU A 237 -4.83 -13.33 4.13
CA GLU A 237 -3.39 -13.53 4.30
C GLU A 237 -2.60 -12.37 3.66
N PRO A 238 -2.39 -11.26 4.38
CA PRO A 238 -1.60 -10.16 3.88
C PRO A 238 -0.14 -10.57 3.62
N GLU A 239 0.36 -10.28 2.44
CA GLU A 239 1.70 -10.69 1.97
C GLU A 239 2.86 -9.97 2.70
N GLY A 240 2.55 -8.97 3.51
CA GLY A 240 3.53 -8.18 4.22
C GLY A 240 4.41 -7.33 3.29
N LEU A 241 3.84 -6.81 2.19
CA LEU A 241 4.53 -5.95 1.23
C LEU A 241 5.13 -4.72 1.91
N THR A 242 4.43 -4.12 2.85
CA THR A 242 4.89 -2.95 3.60
C THR A 242 5.19 -3.28 5.07
N LEU A 243 5.85 -2.35 5.78
CA LEU A 243 6.01 -2.45 7.23
C LEU A 243 4.67 -2.28 7.96
N PHE A 244 3.76 -1.48 7.41
CA PHE A 244 2.42 -1.27 7.97
C PHE A 244 1.61 -2.55 7.91
N GLU A 245 1.57 -3.22 6.77
CA GLU A 245 0.87 -4.49 6.58
C GLU A 245 1.34 -5.57 7.58
N ARG A 246 2.67 -5.69 7.75
CA ARG A 246 3.23 -6.60 8.75
C ARG A 246 2.86 -6.25 10.18
N LYS A 247 2.79 -4.94 10.51
CA LYS A 247 2.36 -4.48 11.84
C LYS A 247 0.88 -4.79 12.07
N TYR A 248 0.03 -4.51 11.07
CA TYR A 248 -1.40 -4.78 11.15
C TYR A 248 -1.67 -6.27 11.28
N ALA A 249 -1.09 -7.10 10.44
CA ALA A 249 -1.21 -8.55 10.55
C ALA A 249 -0.77 -9.08 11.92
N LYS A 250 0.35 -8.57 12.47
CA LYS A 250 0.82 -8.95 13.81
C LYS A 250 -0.12 -8.49 14.93
N ALA A 251 -0.80 -7.37 14.75
CA ALA A 251 -1.73 -6.80 15.73
C ALA A 251 -3.18 -7.30 15.55
N GLY A 252 -3.45 -8.19 14.58
CA GLY A 252 -4.81 -8.65 14.28
C GLY A 252 -5.71 -7.57 13.68
N VAL A 253 -5.14 -6.48 13.14
CA VAL A 253 -5.90 -5.41 12.47
C VAL A 253 -6.21 -5.85 11.04
N PRO A 254 -7.48 -5.84 10.61
CA PRO A 254 -7.84 -6.22 9.25
C PRO A 254 -7.20 -5.31 8.20
N VAL A 255 -6.91 -5.88 7.06
CA VAL A 255 -6.37 -5.19 5.89
C VAL A 255 -7.31 -5.43 4.73
N TYR A 256 -7.64 -4.35 4.04
CA TYR A 256 -8.57 -4.38 2.92
C TYR A 256 -7.86 -4.00 1.62
N GLU A 257 -8.34 -4.56 0.50
CA GLU A 257 -7.87 -4.26 -0.84
C GLU A 257 -9.02 -3.82 -1.75
N LEU A 258 -8.79 -2.76 -2.49
CA LEU A 258 -9.63 -2.30 -3.60
C LEU A 258 -8.80 -2.39 -4.88
N VAL A 259 -9.36 -2.96 -5.93
CA VAL A 259 -8.75 -3.01 -7.25
C VAL A 259 -9.64 -2.27 -8.24
N LEU A 260 -9.07 -1.31 -8.95
CA LEU A 260 -9.66 -0.75 -10.16
C LEU A 260 -8.92 -1.33 -11.35
N LYS A 261 -9.61 -1.89 -12.34
CA LYS A 261 -8.99 -2.48 -13.52
C LYS A 261 -9.79 -2.17 -14.79
N CYS A 262 -9.09 -2.11 -15.90
CA CYS A 262 -9.73 -2.02 -17.22
C CYS A 262 -10.54 -3.27 -17.52
N GLU A 263 -11.74 -3.08 -18.05
CA GLU A 263 -12.57 -4.12 -18.70
C GLU A 263 -12.57 -3.94 -20.20
#